data_279d280b9cfb056ba524bd5b8c131c88
#
_entry.id   279d280b9cfb056ba524bd5b8c131c88
#
_cell.length_a   1.000
_cell.length_b   1.000
_cell.length_c   1.000
_cell.angle_alpha   90.00
_cell.angle_beta   90.00
_cell.angle_gamma   90.00
#
_symmetry.space_group_name_H-M   'P 1'
#
loop_
_entity.id
_entity.type
_entity.pdbx_description
1 polymer ?
#
loop_
_entity_poly.entity_id
_entity_poly.type
_entity_poly.pdbx_seq_one_letter_code
_entity_poly.pdbx_strand_id
1 'polypeptide(L)'
;FVCFVTLVVALTTTLSISATQWSSKETLNVPAWGAWSERTKTSTKKNKACDYGYIHLYSNNTGWTTYGDFYFHGERRSNSYYSLAEGYDKRIYYLNGYKSKDWWIGARVSSSNVNFGGQVSINFTPTN
;
A
#
# COMPACT_ATOMS: atom_id res chain seq x y z
N PHE A 1 47.69 0.91 45.77
CA PHE A 1 46.25 0.94 45.50
C PHE A 1 46.05 1.17 44.01
N VAL A 2 45.68 0.14 43.27
CA VAL A 2 45.33 0.26 41.86
C VAL A 2 43.81 0.30 41.75
N CYS A 3 43.26 1.45 41.38
CA CYS A 3 41.84 1.63 41.15
C CYS A 3 41.52 1.13 39.75
N PHE A 4 40.87 -0.03 39.61
CA PHE A 4 40.31 -0.50 38.35
C PHE A 4 38.99 0.23 38.10
N VAL A 5 39.01 1.18 37.16
CA VAL A 5 37.80 1.76 36.61
C VAL A 5 37.25 0.81 35.54
N THR A 6 36.21 0.07 35.86
CA THR A 6 35.50 -0.74 34.89
C THR A 6 34.62 0.17 34.06
N LEU A 7 35.01 0.44 32.82
CA LEU A 7 34.22 1.18 31.85
C LEU A 7 33.10 0.25 31.33
N VAL A 8 31.89 0.41 31.85
CA VAL A 8 30.72 -0.26 31.30
C VAL A 8 30.30 0.47 30.03
N VAL A 9 30.67 -0.07 28.88
CA VAL A 9 30.16 0.40 27.60
C VAL A 9 28.75 -0.19 27.43
N ALA A 10 27.73 0.63 27.71
CA ALA A 10 26.37 0.28 27.38
C ALA A 10 26.20 0.33 25.85
N LEU A 11 26.14 -0.83 25.20
CA LEU A 11 25.73 -0.94 23.80
C LEU A 11 24.23 -0.64 23.75
N THR A 12 23.84 0.58 23.43
CA THR A 12 22.47 0.91 23.05
C THR A 12 22.28 0.46 21.61
N THR A 13 21.73 -0.73 21.41
CA THR A 13 21.21 -1.14 20.11
C THR A 13 19.97 -0.32 19.84
N THR A 14 20.08 0.71 19.01
CA THR A 14 18.95 1.42 18.45
C THR A 14 18.25 0.46 17.48
N LEU A 15 17.15 -0.15 17.91
CA LEU A 15 16.20 -0.82 17.01
C LEU A 15 15.57 0.27 16.15
N SER A 16 16.05 0.44 14.93
CA SER A 16 15.38 1.28 13.94
C SER A 16 14.09 0.56 13.52
N ILE A 17 12.96 0.93 14.13
CA ILE A 17 11.65 0.53 13.64
C ILE A 17 11.43 1.28 12.34
N SER A 18 11.45 0.57 11.21
CA SER A 18 11.12 1.13 9.91
C SER A 18 9.65 1.56 9.93
N ALA A 19 9.40 2.88 9.94
CA ALA A 19 8.05 3.42 9.93
C ALA A 19 7.32 3.00 8.64
N THR A 20 6.03 2.68 8.75
CA THR A 20 5.15 2.44 7.61
C THR A 20 5.08 3.71 6.76
N GLN A 21 5.47 3.60 5.50
CA GLN A 21 5.51 4.74 4.59
C GLN A 21 4.28 4.76 3.69
N TRP A 22 3.38 5.70 3.96
CA TRP A 22 2.22 5.96 3.11
C TRP A 22 2.58 6.80 1.90
N SER A 23 1.97 6.48 0.76
CA SER A 23 2.03 7.35 -0.42
C SER A 23 1.25 8.64 -0.19
N SER A 24 1.46 9.63 -1.07
CA SER A 24 0.56 10.77 -1.14
C SER A 24 -0.85 10.33 -1.53
N LYS A 25 -1.85 11.12 -1.11
CA LYS A 25 -3.23 10.94 -1.55
C LYS A 25 -3.34 11.26 -3.04
N GLU A 26 -3.97 10.40 -3.80
CA GLU A 26 -4.23 10.58 -5.22
C GLU A 26 -5.71 10.36 -5.54
N THR A 27 -6.22 11.13 -6.49
CA THR A 27 -7.55 10.92 -7.06
C THR A 27 -7.42 10.25 -8.41
N LEU A 28 -8.03 9.08 -8.55
CA LEU A 28 -7.98 8.26 -9.74
C LEU A 28 -9.32 8.31 -10.48
N ASN A 29 -9.27 8.39 -11.79
CA ASN A 29 -10.45 8.25 -12.65
C ASN A 29 -10.73 6.76 -12.84
N VAL A 30 -11.90 6.33 -12.42
CA VAL A 30 -12.37 4.95 -12.55
C VAL A 30 -13.29 4.86 -13.76
N PRO A 31 -12.95 4.06 -14.78
CA PRO A 31 -13.82 3.88 -15.93
C PRO A 31 -15.12 3.14 -15.58
N ALA A 32 -16.13 3.25 -16.44
CA ALA A 32 -17.30 2.38 -16.39
C ALA A 32 -16.96 0.92 -16.72
N TRP A 33 -17.92 0.03 -16.60
CA TRP A 33 -17.83 -1.39 -17.00
C TRP A 33 -16.91 -2.26 -16.15
N GLY A 34 -16.64 -1.87 -14.92
CA GLY A 34 -15.75 -2.62 -14.04
C GLY A 34 -14.27 -2.60 -14.49
N ALA A 35 -13.93 -1.71 -15.41
CA ALA A 35 -12.55 -1.53 -15.84
C ALA A 35 -11.69 -0.92 -14.74
N TRP A 36 -10.40 -1.19 -14.80
CA TRP A 36 -9.42 -0.63 -13.86
C TRP A 36 -9.01 0.78 -14.24
N SER A 37 -8.80 1.62 -13.23
CA SER A 37 -8.14 2.91 -13.38
C SER A 37 -6.70 2.74 -13.87
N GLU A 38 -6.07 3.82 -14.28
CA GLU A 38 -4.63 3.86 -14.32
C GLU A 38 -4.06 3.65 -12.90
N ARG A 39 -2.83 3.19 -12.82
CA ARG A 39 -2.09 3.08 -11.56
C ARG A 39 -1.87 4.48 -10.97
N THR A 40 -1.76 4.58 -9.66
CA THR A 40 -1.27 5.78 -8.98
C THR A 40 0.03 6.27 -9.63
N LYS A 41 0.18 7.57 -9.78
CA LYS A 41 1.43 8.19 -10.29
C LYS A 41 2.58 7.90 -9.34
N THR A 42 2.33 8.04 -8.04
CA THR A 42 3.29 7.66 -7.01
C THR A 42 3.42 6.16 -6.94
N SER A 43 4.64 5.68 -6.91
CA SER A 43 4.98 4.31 -6.54
C SER A 43 5.90 4.34 -5.33
N THR A 44 5.80 3.34 -4.48
CA THR A 44 6.58 3.24 -3.25
C THR A 44 7.30 1.90 -3.21
N LYS A 45 8.58 1.95 -2.86
CA LYS A 45 9.41 0.76 -2.73
C LYS A 45 9.17 0.12 -1.37
N LYS A 46 8.98 -1.20 -1.35
CA LYS A 46 8.88 -1.94 -0.09
C LYS A 46 10.20 -1.88 0.66
N ASN A 47 10.19 -1.38 1.89
CA ASN A 47 11.36 -1.27 2.74
C ASN A 47 11.62 -2.52 3.60
N LYS A 48 10.68 -3.45 3.66
CA LYS A 48 10.79 -4.74 4.37
C LYS A 48 10.00 -5.83 3.66
N ALA A 49 10.33 -7.09 3.95
CA ALA A 49 9.50 -8.22 3.56
C ALA A 49 8.21 -8.22 4.38
N CYS A 50 7.08 -8.46 3.72
CA CYS A 50 5.77 -8.53 4.37
C CYS A 50 4.75 -9.23 3.47
N ASP A 51 3.72 -9.81 4.08
CA ASP A 51 2.66 -10.52 3.36
C ASP A 51 1.62 -9.61 2.76
N TYR A 52 1.46 -8.39 3.28
CA TYR A 52 0.46 -7.43 2.86
C TYR A 52 0.90 -5.99 3.09
N GLY A 53 0.27 -5.08 2.37
CA GLY A 53 0.23 -3.64 2.63
C GLY A 53 -1.20 -3.19 2.82
N TYR A 54 -1.43 -1.88 2.74
CA TYR A 54 -2.77 -1.30 2.89
C TYR A 54 -3.09 -0.33 1.78
N ILE A 55 -4.38 -0.28 1.42
CA ILE A 55 -4.97 0.83 0.68
C ILE A 55 -6.00 1.50 1.59
N HIS A 56 -5.94 2.81 1.72
CA HIS A 56 -6.94 3.63 2.39
C HIS A 56 -7.82 4.34 1.36
N LEU A 57 -9.13 4.21 1.51
CA LEU A 57 -10.11 4.88 0.67
C LEU A 57 -10.61 6.14 1.37
N TYR A 58 -10.34 7.31 0.80
CA TYR A 58 -10.82 8.60 1.32
C TYR A 58 -12.21 8.95 0.82
N SER A 59 -12.43 8.77 -0.47
CA SER A 59 -13.71 9.11 -1.10
C SER A 59 -13.97 8.26 -2.34
N ASN A 60 -15.24 7.97 -2.58
CA ASN A 60 -15.72 7.20 -3.71
C ASN A 60 -17.01 7.85 -4.23
N ASN A 61 -16.97 8.47 -5.40
CA ASN A 61 -18.15 9.04 -6.03
C ASN A 61 -18.71 8.20 -7.19
N THR A 62 -18.29 6.94 -7.30
CA THR A 62 -18.85 6.03 -8.31
C THR A 62 -20.27 5.57 -7.98
N GLY A 63 -20.71 5.74 -6.74
CA GLY A 63 -22.01 5.30 -6.24
C GLY A 63 -22.09 3.80 -5.93
N TRP A 64 -21.01 3.02 -6.16
CA TRP A 64 -20.97 1.57 -6.00
C TRP A 64 -19.70 1.13 -5.29
N THR A 65 -19.62 -0.17 -5.00
CA THR A 65 -18.43 -0.74 -4.35
C THR A 65 -17.18 -0.49 -5.19
N THR A 66 -16.15 0.03 -4.54
CA THR A 66 -14.81 0.20 -5.11
C THR A 66 -13.93 -0.97 -4.72
N TYR A 67 -13.15 -1.45 -5.65
CA TYR A 67 -12.13 -2.48 -5.44
C TYR A 67 -10.75 -1.89 -5.67
N GLY A 68 -9.76 -2.41 -4.96
CA GLY A 68 -8.37 -2.03 -5.13
C GLY A 68 -7.44 -3.22 -5.19
N ASP A 69 -6.31 -3.05 -5.85
CA ASP A 69 -5.21 -3.99 -5.87
C ASP A 69 -3.86 -3.26 -5.93
N PHE A 70 -2.79 -3.99 -5.68
CA PHE A 70 -1.44 -3.52 -5.96
C PHE A 70 -1.02 -3.90 -7.36
N TYR A 71 -0.43 -2.94 -8.05
CA TYR A 71 -0.11 -3.05 -9.47
C TYR A 71 1.15 -2.26 -9.81
N PHE A 72 2.01 -2.82 -10.64
CA PHE A 72 3.19 -2.13 -11.13
C PHE A 72 3.74 -2.80 -12.40
N HIS A 73 4.18 -2.00 -13.38
CA HIS A 73 4.75 -2.48 -14.64
C HIS A 73 3.91 -3.54 -15.37
N GLY A 74 2.62 -3.28 -15.51
CA GLY A 74 1.74 -4.17 -16.25
C GLY A 74 1.33 -5.45 -15.52
N GLU A 75 1.72 -5.61 -14.25
CA GLU A 75 1.46 -6.82 -13.47
C GLU A 75 0.76 -6.51 -12.15
N ARG A 76 -0.24 -7.33 -11.81
CA ARG A 76 -0.83 -7.32 -10.48
C ARG A 76 0.16 -7.93 -9.48
N ARG A 77 0.45 -7.20 -8.41
CA ARG A 77 1.35 -7.60 -7.34
C ARG A 77 0.62 -8.25 -6.17
N SER A 78 -0.69 -8.01 -6.04
CA SER A 78 -1.53 -8.65 -5.03
C SER A 78 -2.12 -9.97 -5.53
N ASN A 79 -2.45 -10.87 -4.61
CA ASN A 79 -3.02 -12.18 -4.94
C ASN A 79 -4.47 -12.09 -5.45
N SER A 80 -5.15 -10.98 -5.13
CA SER A 80 -6.52 -10.70 -5.57
C SER A 80 -6.73 -9.18 -5.59
N TYR A 81 -7.93 -8.75 -5.95
CA TYR A 81 -8.46 -7.44 -5.67
C TYR A 81 -9.37 -7.50 -4.45
N TYR A 82 -9.51 -6.38 -3.76
CA TYR A 82 -10.20 -6.31 -2.46
C TYR A 82 -11.19 -5.17 -2.45
N SER A 83 -12.38 -5.40 -1.85
CA SER A 83 -13.36 -4.34 -1.66
C SER A 83 -12.85 -3.32 -0.64
N LEU A 84 -12.99 -2.04 -0.99
CA LEU A 84 -12.58 -0.91 -0.17
C LEU A 84 -13.81 -0.23 0.43
N ALA A 85 -13.69 0.26 1.66
CA ALA A 85 -14.71 1.06 2.33
C ALA A 85 -14.15 2.44 2.70
N GLU A 86 -14.94 3.49 2.51
CA GLU A 86 -14.52 4.86 2.85
C GLU A 86 -14.14 4.99 4.33
N GLY A 87 -13.03 5.64 4.58
CA GLY A 87 -12.50 5.89 5.91
C GLY A 87 -11.74 4.72 6.54
N TYR A 88 -11.55 3.60 5.82
CA TYR A 88 -10.90 2.40 6.36
C TYR A 88 -9.67 1.99 5.55
N ASP A 89 -8.71 1.41 6.27
CA ASP A 89 -7.55 0.75 5.70
C ASP A 89 -7.91 -0.69 5.35
N LYS A 90 -7.64 -1.09 4.11
CA LYS A 90 -7.84 -2.47 3.66
C LYS A 90 -6.51 -3.16 3.45
N ARG A 91 -6.35 -4.34 4.06
CA ARG A 91 -5.20 -5.20 3.80
C ARG A 91 -5.24 -5.75 2.38
N ILE A 92 -4.14 -5.60 1.68
CA ILE A 92 -3.95 -6.09 0.31
C ILE A 92 -2.80 -7.08 0.34
N TYR A 93 -3.10 -8.35 0.21
CA TYR A 93 -2.10 -9.43 0.31
C TYR A 93 -1.35 -9.62 -1.00
N TYR A 94 -0.05 -9.82 -0.90
CA TYR A 94 0.83 -10.03 -2.04
C TYR A 94 0.75 -11.44 -2.60
N LEU A 95 0.97 -11.56 -3.92
CA LEU A 95 1.42 -12.79 -4.54
C LEU A 95 2.75 -13.23 -3.92
N ASN A 96 3.01 -14.53 -3.87
CA ASN A 96 4.22 -15.08 -3.23
C ASN A 96 5.52 -14.48 -3.77
N GLY A 97 5.60 -14.20 -5.08
CA GLY A 97 6.78 -13.61 -5.71
C GLY A 97 7.07 -12.17 -5.30
N TYR A 98 6.16 -11.47 -4.62
CA TYR A 98 6.29 -10.04 -4.28
C TYR A 98 6.32 -9.76 -2.78
N LYS A 99 6.49 -10.78 -1.95
CA LYS A 99 6.54 -10.64 -0.49
C LYS A 99 7.87 -10.08 0.03
N SER A 100 8.96 -10.26 -0.70
CA SER A 100 10.28 -9.74 -0.31
C SER A 100 10.32 -8.21 -0.37
N LYS A 101 11.34 -7.62 0.27
CA LYS A 101 11.61 -6.18 0.17
C LYS A 101 12.05 -5.79 -1.25
N ASP A 102 12.14 -4.48 -1.48
CA ASP A 102 12.67 -3.83 -2.69
C ASP A 102 11.77 -3.87 -3.93
N TRP A 103 10.61 -4.48 -3.88
CA TRP A 103 9.61 -4.35 -4.94
C TRP A 103 8.97 -2.96 -4.96
N TRP A 104 8.85 -2.39 -6.16
CA TRP A 104 8.07 -1.18 -6.38
C TRP A 104 6.60 -1.52 -6.48
N ILE A 105 5.77 -0.76 -5.78
CA ILE A 105 4.33 -0.98 -5.69
C ILE A 105 3.61 0.32 -6.02
N GLY A 106 2.60 0.22 -6.84
CA GLY A 106 1.55 1.21 -7.03
C GLY A 106 0.20 0.59 -6.70
N ALA A 107 -0.84 1.39 -6.69
CA ALA A 107 -2.20 0.92 -6.50
C ALA A 107 -3.09 1.36 -7.67
N ARG A 108 -4.14 0.62 -7.91
CA ARG A 108 -5.22 1.00 -8.84
C ARG A 108 -6.55 0.60 -8.26
N VAL A 109 -7.60 1.15 -8.80
CA VAL A 109 -8.97 0.94 -8.34
C VAL A 109 -9.90 0.62 -9.50
N SER A 110 -10.99 -0.06 -9.17
CA SER A 110 -12.08 -0.38 -10.07
C SER A 110 -13.41 -0.18 -9.34
N SER A 111 -14.51 -0.09 -10.06
CA SER A 111 -15.84 -0.02 -9.47
C SER A 111 -16.72 -1.11 -10.03
N SER A 112 -17.65 -1.60 -9.22
CA SER A 112 -18.70 -2.51 -9.68
C SER A 112 -19.77 -1.82 -10.53
N ASN A 113 -19.75 -0.49 -10.66
CA ASN A 113 -20.67 0.24 -11.51
C ASN A 113 -20.37 -0.02 -13.00
N VAL A 114 -21.31 -0.66 -13.68
CA VAL A 114 -21.15 -0.98 -15.11
C VAL A 114 -21.59 0.15 -16.03
N ASN A 115 -22.36 1.13 -15.54
CA ASN A 115 -22.95 2.18 -16.37
C ASN A 115 -22.15 3.46 -16.37
N PHE A 116 -21.56 3.82 -15.23
CA PHE A 116 -20.86 5.08 -15.05
C PHE A 116 -19.51 4.86 -14.37
N GLY A 117 -18.53 5.66 -14.78
CA GLY A 117 -17.29 5.81 -14.06
C GLY A 117 -17.44 6.82 -12.92
N GLY A 118 -16.31 7.18 -12.33
CA GLY A 118 -16.27 8.17 -11.26
C GLY A 118 -14.85 8.43 -10.81
N GLN A 119 -14.73 9.15 -9.70
CA GLN A 119 -13.44 9.45 -9.09
C GLN A 119 -13.33 8.79 -7.73
N VAL A 120 -12.16 8.27 -7.45
CA VAL A 120 -11.83 7.61 -6.19
C VAL A 120 -10.52 8.16 -5.67
N SER A 121 -10.51 8.61 -4.41
CA SER A 121 -9.30 9.11 -3.76
C SER A 121 -8.77 8.09 -2.78
N ILE A 122 -7.51 7.72 -2.97
CA ILE A 122 -6.80 6.74 -2.15
C ILE A 122 -5.39 7.22 -1.78
N ASN A 123 -4.84 6.62 -0.77
CA ASN A 123 -3.40 6.44 -0.64
C ASN A 123 -3.11 4.98 -0.30
N PHE A 124 -1.86 4.61 -0.30
CA PHE A 124 -1.46 3.24 0.02
C PHE A 124 -0.10 3.19 0.71
N THR A 125 0.13 2.09 1.39
CA THR A 125 1.47 1.72 1.88
C THR A 125 1.79 0.30 1.44
N PRO A 126 2.99 0.06 0.89
CA PRO A 126 3.38 -1.28 0.44
C PRO A 126 3.76 -2.21 1.60
N THR A 127 3.83 -1.71 2.82
CA THR A 127 4.24 -2.48 4.01
C THR A 127 3.26 -2.30 5.16
N ASN A 128 3.23 -3.27 6.03
CA ASN A 128 2.44 -3.25 7.27
C ASN A 128 3.24 -2.80 8.48
#